data_f4fbfdd595fcf1cbef362978dbd0efcf
#
_entry.id   f4fbfdd595fcf1cbef362978dbd0efcf
#
_cell.length_a   1.000
_cell.length_b   1.000
_cell.length_c   1.000
_cell.angle_alpha   90.00
_cell.angle_beta   90.00
_cell.angle_gamma   90.00
#
_symmetry.space_group_name_H-M   'P 1'
#
loop_
_entity.id
_entity.type
_entity.pdbx_description
1 polymer ?
#
loop_
_entity_poly.entity_id
_entity_poly.type
_entity_poly.pdbx_seq_one_letter_code
_entity_poly.pdbx_strand_id
1 'polypeptide(L)'
;DKLGYTVWGEHGNWGLSVTNESAIAHFLPEWTDAVERDYSHPSLIGWCPFNETWDENGTRQCNDVLRIVYETTKKLDPTRPCIDTSGNYHVVTDLFDVHDYEQDPKKFAEYYSETDKGIARDQVYRADPSRQTWRGEPLFMSEYGGIRMADKENKGWGYGVAPEDEKEFIERYRGLTNVLLDDPHFIGFCYTQLYDVEQEVNGLMTYERRFKFDPQIFYEINTRKAAIED
;
A
#
# COMPACT_ATOMS: atom_id res chain seq x y z
N ASP A 1 0.71 -18.97 6.49
CA ASP A 1 0.95 -19.75 7.72
C ASP A 1 2.12 -20.72 7.57
N LYS A 2 2.07 -21.69 6.64
CA LYS A 2 3.08 -22.77 6.53
C LYS A 2 4.49 -22.28 6.24
N LEU A 3 4.64 -21.15 5.56
CA LEU A 3 5.93 -20.59 5.17
C LEU A 3 6.46 -19.54 6.15
N GLY A 4 5.69 -19.17 7.17
CA GLY A 4 6.01 -18.06 8.07
C GLY A 4 5.97 -16.68 7.40
N TYR A 5 5.27 -16.56 6.26
CA TYR A 5 5.13 -15.33 5.52
C TYR A 5 4.04 -14.46 6.13
N THR A 6 4.31 -13.18 6.38
CA THR A 6 3.31 -12.25 6.89
C THR A 6 2.44 -11.71 5.76
N VAL A 7 1.15 -11.57 6.03
CA VAL A 7 0.13 -11.15 5.06
C VAL A 7 -0.68 -10.00 5.64
N TRP A 8 -0.95 -9.01 4.80
CA TRP A 8 -1.89 -7.94 5.07
C TRP A 8 -3.22 -8.24 4.38
N GLY A 9 -4.32 -8.21 5.13
CA GLY A 9 -5.67 -8.53 4.61
C GLY A 9 -6.34 -7.31 4.00
N GLU A 10 -6.12 -7.08 2.70
CA GLU A 10 -6.79 -6.01 1.97
C GLU A 10 -7.95 -6.54 1.13
N HIS A 11 -9.06 -5.78 1.11
CA HIS A 11 -10.26 -6.14 0.37
C HIS A 11 -10.50 -5.18 -0.80
N GLY A 12 -10.91 -5.73 -1.94
CA GLY A 12 -11.19 -4.93 -3.13
C GLY A 12 -12.54 -4.21 -3.03
N ASN A 13 -12.55 -2.93 -3.41
CA ASN A 13 -13.77 -2.10 -3.44
C ASN A 13 -14.02 -1.43 -4.79
N TRP A 14 -13.30 -1.79 -5.83
CA TRP A 14 -13.49 -1.24 -7.17
C TRP A 14 -14.91 -1.51 -7.69
N GLY A 15 -15.58 -0.43 -8.16
CA GLY A 15 -16.98 -0.48 -8.58
C GLY A 15 -17.99 -0.19 -7.47
N LEU A 16 -17.56 -0.08 -6.21
CA LEU A 16 -18.38 0.39 -5.10
C LEU A 16 -18.16 1.90 -4.90
N SER A 17 -19.23 2.68 -4.97
CA SER A 17 -19.16 4.09 -4.57
C SER A 17 -19.13 4.20 -3.05
N VAL A 18 -18.06 4.78 -2.53
CA VAL A 18 -17.90 5.06 -1.09
C VAL A 18 -18.21 6.52 -0.74
N THR A 19 -18.94 7.22 -1.60
CA THR A 19 -19.30 8.64 -1.39
C THR A 19 -20.62 8.81 -0.64
N ASN A 20 -21.31 7.73 -0.33
CA ASN A 20 -22.55 7.74 0.44
C ASN A 20 -22.73 6.47 1.28
N GLU A 21 -23.63 6.53 2.27
CA GLU A 21 -23.85 5.48 3.27
C GLU A 21 -24.44 4.18 2.69
N SER A 22 -24.99 4.20 1.49
CA SER A 22 -25.53 2.99 0.85
C SER A 22 -24.45 1.93 0.58
N ALA A 23 -23.17 2.33 0.51
CA ALA A 23 -22.04 1.43 0.41
C ALA A 23 -22.00 0.41 1.55
N ILE A 24 -22.41 0.78 2.76
CA ILE A 24 -22.38 -0.08 3.95
C ILE A 24 -23.19 -1.36 3.74
N ALA A 25 -24.40 -1.22 3.19
CA ALA A 25 -25.30 -2.35 3.00
C ALA A 25 -24.74 -3.42 2.04
N HIS A 26 -23.88 -3.02 1.11
CA HIS A 26 -23.28 -3.92 0.14
C HIS A 26 -21.93 -4.46 0.61
N PHE A 27 -21.10 -3.61 1.23
CA PHE A 27 -19.73 -3.95 1.59
C PHE A 27 -19.62 -4.69 2.92
N LEU A 28 -20.32 -4.22 3.95
CA LEU A 28 -20.11 -4.68 5.33
C LEU A 28 -20.37 -6.18 5.53
N PRO A 29 -21.40 -6.80 4.92
CA PRO A 29 -21.61 -8.24 5.05
C PRO A 29 -20.43 -9.07 4.50
N GLU A 30 -19.96 -8.79 3.29
CA GLU A 30 -18.83 -9.50 2.69
C GLU A 30 -17.53 -9.29 3.48
N TRP A 31 -17.30 -8.08 3.94
CA TRP A 31 -16.13 -7.76 4.77
C TRP A 31 -16.17 -8.52 6.10
N THR A 32 -17.33 -8.57 6.76
CA THR A 32 -17.51 -9.30 8.00
C THR A 32 -17.21 -10.78 7.82
N ASP A 33 -17.74 -11.39 6.76
CA ASP A 33 -17.49 -12.80 6.42
C ASP A 33 -16.00 -13.05 6.15
N ALA A 34 -15.32 -12.11 5.48
CA ALA A 34 -13.88 -12.20 5.23
C ALA A 34 -13.06 -12.17 6.53
N VAL A 35 -13.37 -11.26 7.44
CA VAL A 35 -12.69 -11.16 8.75
C VAL A 35 -12.93 -12.43 9.56
N GLU A 36 -14.15 -12.93 9.65
CA GLU A 36 -14.49 -14.16 10.39
C GLU A 36 -13.79 -15.38 9.80
N ARG A 37 -13.73 -15.50 8.47
CA ARG A 37 -13.04 -16.60 7.77
C ARG A 37 -11.55 -16.61 8.08
N ASP A 38 -10.91 -15.45 8.03
CA ASP A 38 -9.44 -15.33 8.05
C ASP A 38 -8.87 -15.03 9.45
N TYR A 39 -9.75 -14.78 10.44
CA TYR A 39 -9.37 -14.45 11.83
C TYR A 39 -8.31 -15.37 12.44
N SER A 40 -8.42 -16.68 12.18
CA SER A 40 -7.57 -17.70 12.80
C SER A 40 -6.21 -17.90 12.08
N HIS A 41 -5.91 -17.11 11.03
CA HIS A 41 -4.63 -17.20 10.34
C HIS A 41 -3.53 -16.41 11.05
N PRO A 42 -2.51 -17.07 11.63
CA PRO A 42 -1.42 -16.37 12.33
C PRO A 42 -0.51 -15.56 11.39
N SER A 43 -0.48 -15.86 10.10
CA SER A 43 0.25 -15.08 9.11
C SER A 43 -0.39 -13.72 8.82
N LEU A 44 -1.70 -13.58 9.06
CA LEU A 44 -2.42 -12.33 8.87
C LEU A 44 -2.09 -11.36 9.99
N ILE A 45 -1.47 -10.23 9.67
CA ILE A 45 -0.95 -9.26 10.64
C ILE A 45 -1.76 -7.98 10.74
N GLY A 46 -2.68 -7.72 9.83
CA GLY A 46 -3.52 -6.52 9.83
C GLY A 46 -4.65 -6.59 8.81
N TRP A 47 -5.56 -5.65 8.91
CA TRP A 47 -6.77 -5.52 8.10
C TRP A 47 -6.79 -4.21 7.33
N CYS A 48 -7.26 -4.24 6.08
CA CYS A 48 -7.50 -3.08 5.26
C CYS A 48 -8.80 -3.27 4.46
N PRO A 49 -9.95 -2.75 4.92
CA PRO A 49 -11.23 -2.95 4.23
C PRO A 49 -11.29 -2.26 2.87
N PHE A 50 -10.70 -1.08 2.73
CA PHE A 50 -10.80 -0.30 1.50
C PHE A 50 -9.45 0.04 0.93
N ASN A 51 -9.36 -0.01 -0.41
CA ASN A 51 -8.25 0.51 -1.19
C ASN A 51 -8.69 1.79 -1.91
N GLU A 52 -7.95 2.88 -1.74
CA GLU A 52 -8.07 4.11 -2.53
C GLU A 52 -9.51 4.63 -2.72
N THR A 53 -10.14 5.02 -1.62
CA THR A 53 -11.52 5.57 -1.62
C THR A 53 -11.58 6.98 -2.22
N TRP A 54 -11.66 7.05 -3.53
CA TRP A 54 -11.64 8.30 -4.28
C TRP A 54 -12.91 9.13 -4.10
N ASP A 55 -12.74 10.46 -4.25
CA ASP A 55 -13.85 11.35 -4.49
C ASP A 55 -14.45 11.08 -5.88
N GLU A 56 -15.76 11.05 -5.99
CA GLU A 56 -16.45 10.75 -7.23
C GLU A 56 -17.34 11.92 -7.65
N ASN A 57 -17.18 12.39 -8.88
CA ASN A 57 -18.02 13.46 -9.47
C ASN A 57 -18.13 14.72 -8.57
N GLY A 58 -17.03 15.08 -7.86
CA GLY A 58 -16.99 16.21 -6.94
C GLY A 58 -17.59 15.93 -5.56
N THR A 59 -18.06 14.71 -5.28
CA THR A 59 -18.50 14.26 -3.97
C THR A 59 -17.37 13.55 -3.25
N ARG A 60 -17.09 13.98 -2.02
CA ARG A 60 -16.03 13.38 -1.19
C ARG A 60 -16.42 11.98 -0.73
N GLN A 61 -15.40 11.16 -0.40
CA GLN A 61 -15.61 9.91 0.32
C GLN A 61 -16.49 10.17 1.56
N CYS A 62 -17.38 9.24 1.87
CA CYS A 62 -18.22 9.30 3.05
C CYS A 62 -17.45 8.79 4.27
N ASN A 63 -17.01 9.71 5.12
CA ASN A 63 -16.22 9.39 6.31
C ASN A 63 -16.92 8.43 7.26
N ASP A 64 -18.25 8.45 7.32
CA ASP A 64 -19.02 7.55 8.19
C ASP A 64 -18.98 6.11 7.69
N VAL A 65 -18.90 5.88 6.37
CA VAL A 65 -18.68 4.54 5.80
C VAL A 65 -17.35 3.94 6.30
N LEU A 66 -16.27 4.71 6.17
CA LEU A 66 -14.93 4.25 6.61
C LEU A 66 -14.91 3.97 8.11
N ARG A 67 -15.47 4.90 8.90
CA ARG A 67 -15.55 4.77 10.37
C ARG A 67 -16.33 3.54 10.81
N ILE A 68 -17.51 3.32 10.25
CA ILE A 68 -18.37 2.17 10.61
C ILE A 68 -17.68 0.86 10.28
N VAL A 69 -17.05 0.76 9.12
CA VAL A 69 -16.35 -0.47 8.70
C VAL A 69 -15.11 -0.69 9.58
N TYR A 70 -14.30 0.33 9.84
CA TYR A 70 -13.18 0.24 10.77
C TYR A 70 -13.63 -0.22 12.17
N GLU A 71 -14.63 0.45 12.78
CA GLU A 71 -15.13 0.12 14.11
C GLU A 71 -15.70 -1.30 14.18
N THR A 72 -16.36 -1.76 13.11
CA THR A 72 -16.84 -3.15 13.01
C THR A 72 -15.67 -4.13 12.95
N THR A 73 -14.64 -3.84 12.15
CA THR A 73 -13.42 -4.64 12.08
C THR A 73 -12.77 -4.78 13.46
N LYS A 74 -12.62 -3.67 14.18
CA LYS A 74 -12.03 -3.67 15.54
C LYS A 74 -12.88 -4.38 16.59
N LYS A 75 -14.19 -4.51 16.37
CA LYS A 75 -15.07 -5.33 17.24
C LYS A 75 -14.95 -6.81 16.93
N LEU A 76 -14.77 -7.17 15.67
CA LEU A 76 -14.56 -8.55 15.24
C LEU A 76 -13.16 -9.05 15.61
N ASP A 77 -12.15 -8.20 15.39
CA ASP A 77 -10.77 -8.48 15.75
C ASP A 77 -10.08 -7.27 16.43
N PRO A 78 -10.08 -7.20 17.76
CA PRO A 78 -9.40 -6.14 18.49
C PRO A 78 -7.88 -6.33 18.57
N THR A 79 -7.34 -7.44 18.07
CA THR A 79 -5.94 -7.84 18.27
C THR A 79 -5.01 -7.34 17.16
N ARG A 80 -5.53 -7.17 15.95
CA ARG A 80 -4.77 -6.72 14.78
C ARG A 80 -5.02 -5.25 14.47
N PRO A 81 -4.01 -4.53 13.95
CA PRO A 81 -4.22 -3.18 13.43
C PRO A 81 -5.14 -3.20 12.20
N CYS A 82 -5.86 -2.09 12.02
CA CYS A 82 -6.71 -1.86 10.87
C CYS A 82 -6.38 -0.49 10.25
N ILE A 83 -6.14 -0.49 8.94
CA ILE A 83 -6.13 0.71 8.10
C ILE A 83 -7.54 0.88 7.56
N ASP A 84 -8.16 2.04 7.76
CA ASP A 84 -9.54 2.29 7.33
C ASP A 84 -9.69 2.35 5.80
N THR A 85 -8.71 2.94 5.12
CA THR A 85 -8.57 2.96 3.66
C THR A 85 -7.09 3.10 3.29
N SER A 86 -6.55 2.23 2.46
CA SER A 86 -5.17 2.37 2.02
C SER A 86 -5.01 3.46 0.97
N GLY A 87 -3.92 4.21 1.06
CA GLY A 87 -3.50 5.20 0.07
C GLY A 87 -4.45 6.37 -0.16
N ASN A 88 -5.37 6.67 0.78
CA ASN A 88 -6.27 7.81 0.67
C ASN A 88 -6.45 8.53 2.01
N TYR A 89 -7.46 9.38 2.12
CA TYR A 89 -7.70 10.19 3.32
C TYR A 89 -8.22 9.35 4.47
N HIS A 90 -7.38 9.14 5.48
CA HIS A 90 -7.74 8.43 6.69
C HIS A 90 -8.75 9.22 7.53
N VAL A 91 -9.71 8.51 8.08
CA VAL A 91 -10.73 9.03 9.02
C VAL A 91 -10.42 8.54 10.42
N VAL A 92 -10.15 7.24 10.56
CA VAL A 92 -9.76 6.57 11.80
C VAL A 92 -8.92 5.34 11.45
N THR A 93 -7.66 5.34 11.85
CA THR A 93 -6.73 4.29 11.45
C THR A 93 -5.78 3.94 12.59
N ASP A 94 -5.33 2.70 12.65
CA ASP A 94 -4.27 2.28 13.57
C ASP A 94 -2.87 2.53 12.99
N LEU A 95 -2.76 2.53 11.66
CA LEU A 95 -1.52 2.81 10.93
C LEU A 95 -1.81 3.94 9.93
N PHE A 96 -0.87 4.86 9.80
CA PHE A 96 -0.96 5.88 8.75
C PHE A 96 -0.20 5.36 7.53
N ASP A 97 -0.94 4.93 6.52
CA ASP A 97 -0.34 4.42 5.31
C ASP A 97 -0.34 5.45 4.18
N VAL A 98 0.53 5.21 3.21
CA VAL A 98 0.63 6.02 2.00
C VAL A 98 0.86 5.14 0.77
N HIS A 99 0.30 5.57 -0.37
CA HIS A 99 0.66 5.10 -1.70
C HIS A 99 1.50 6.18 -2.37
N ASP A 100 2.70 5.84 -2.82
CA ASP A 100 3.57 6.79 -3.52
C ASP A 100 4.29 6.11 -4.68
N TYR A 101 3.99 6.57 -5.89
CA TYR A 101 4.52 6.04 -7.13
C TYR A 101 5.56 6.96 -7.78
N GLU A 102 6.21 7.84 -7.01
CA GLU A 102 7.37 8.58 -7.51
C GLU A 102 8.47 7.60 -7.94
N GLN A 103 9.01 7.82 -9.14
CA GLN A 103 9.96 6.92 -9.79
C GLN A 103 11.42 7.34 -9.62
N ASP A 104 11.66 8.61 -9.28
CA ASP A 104 13.00 9.13 -9.01
C ASP A 104 13.35 8.94 -7.53
N PRO A 105 14.32 8.07 -7.17
CA PRO A 105 14.70 7.86 -5.79
C PRO A 105 15.15 9.12 -5.04
N LYS A 106 15.67 10.12 -5.74
CA LYS A 106 16.09 11.38 -5.10
C LYS A 106 14.88 12.21 -4.69
N LYS A 107 13.90 12.34 -5.57
CA LYS A 107 12.64 13.03 -5.24
C LYS A 107 11.88 12.28 -4.16
N PHE A 108 11.84 10.96 -4.25
CA PHE A 108 11.22 10.13 -3.23
C PHE A 108 11.88 10.36 -1.86
N ALA A 109 13.22 10.43 -1.80
CA ALA A 109 13.96 10.77 -0.58
C ALA A 109 13.67 12.20 -0.10
N GLU A 110 13.52 13.17 -1.01
CA GLU A 110 13.14 14.54 -0.66
C GLU A 110 11.74 14.60 -0.02
N TYR A 111 10.78 13.80 -0.51
CA TYR A 111 9.42 13.76 0.03
C TYR A 111 9.39 13.32 1.49
N TYR A 112 10.26 12.39 1.87
CA TYR A 112 10.31 11.82 3.22
C TYR A 112 11.45 12.37 4.08
N SER A 113 12.22 13.37 3.60
CA SER A 113 13.39 13.92 4.30
C SER A 113 13.08 14.62 5.64
N GLU A 114 11.83 14.87 5.96
CA GLU A 114 11.38 15.53 7.20
C GLU A 114 10.21 14.80 7.85
N THR A 115 10.20 13.46 7.73
CA THR A 115 9.13 12.61 8.30
C THR A 115 8.96 12.83 9.82
N ASP A 116 10.04 13.17 10.54
CA ASP A 116 10.02 13.57 11.94
C ASP A 116 9.19 14.84 12.23
N LYS A 117 8.93 15.66 11.23
CA LYS A 117 8.09 16.87 11.33
C LYS A 117 6.65 16.65 10.91
N GLY A 118 6.30 15.42 10.58
CA GLY A 118 4.98 15.02 10.08
C GLY A 118 4.96 14.83 8.56
N ILE A 119 4.06 13.97 8.12
CA ILE A 119 3.89 13.63 6.69
C ILE A 119 3.10 14.70 5.94
N ALA A 120 2.70 15.77 6.58
CA ALA A 120 1.89 16.82 5.99
C ALA A 120 2.73 17.65 5.01
N ARG A 121 3.10 17.05 3.88
CA ARG A 121 3.76 17.77 2.81
C ARG A 121 2.90 17.76 1.58
N ASP A 122 2.91 18.90 0.89
CA ASP A 122 2.25 19.10 -0.41
C ASP A 122 2.72 18.09 -1.48
N GLN A 123 3.83 17.39 -1.22
CA GLN A 123 4.43 16.43 -2.13
C GLN A 123 4.02 14.98 -1.86
N VAL A 124 3.62 14.65 -0.64
CA VAL A 124 3.03 13.35 -0.37
C VAL A 124 1.61 13.37 -0.89
N TYR A 125 1.34 12.45 -1.75
CA TYR A 125 0.04 12.25 -2.34
C TYR A 125 -1.07 12.36 -1.28
N ARG A 126 -1.98 13.33 -1.45
CA ARG A 126 -3.09 13.64 -0.56
C ARG A 126 -2.76 14.24 0.81
N ALA A 127 -1.74 15.05 0.88
CA ALA A 127 -1.49 15.88 2.06
C ALA A 127 -2.49 17.06 2.13
N ASP A 128 -3.75 16.78 2.44
CA ASP A 128 -4.76 17.80 2.73
C ASP A 128 -5.09 17.80 4.22
N PRO A 129 -4.51 18.75 5.01
CA PRO A 129 -4.71 18.79 6.46
C PRO A 129 -6.15 19.09 6.86
N SER A 130 -7.01 19.52 5.92
CA SER A 130 -8.45 19.69 6.18
C SER A 130 -9.20 18.35 6.15
N ARG A 131 -8.59 17.31 5.63
CA ARG A 131 -9.19 15.98 5.43
C ARG A 131 -8.60 14.91 6.33
N GLN A 132 -7.29 14.95 6.54
CA GLN A 132 -6.59 14.02 7.43
C GLN A 132 -5.45 14.72 8.17
N THR A 133 -5.07 14.19 9.31
CA THR A 133 -3.93 14.66 10.09
C THR A 133 -3.24 13.46 10.70
N TRP A 134 -1.95 13.32 10.44
CA TRP A 134 -1.10 12.36 11.14
C TRP A 134 -0.98 12.77 12.62
N ARG A 135 -1.20 11.84 13.53
CA ARG A 135 -1.19 12.08 14.97
C ARG A 135 -0.11 11.26 15.68
N GLY A 136 0.84 10.69 14.91
CA GLY A 136 1.89 9.83 15.42
C GLY A 136 1.60 8.34 15.28
N GLU A 137 0.60 7.96 14.48
CA GLU A 137 0.38 6.57 14.08
C GLU A 137 1.64 6.04 13.37
N PRO A 138 2.00 4.75 13.54
CA PRO A 138 3.11 4.17 12.79
C PRO A 138 2.92 4.31 11.28
N LEU A 139 3.98 4.66 10.56
CA LEU A 139 3.94 4.86 9.11
C LEU A 139 4.12 3.55 8.36
N PHE A 140 3.32 3.36 7.32
CA PHE A 140 3.40 2.20 6.45
C PHE A 140 3.33 2.61 4.98
N MET A 141 4.34 2.24 4.19
CA MET A 141 4.30 2.41 2.75
C MET A 141 3.58 1.21 2.13
N SER A 142 2.25 1.25 2.12
CA SER A 142 1.43 0.12 1.68
C SER A 142 1.51 -0.16 0.19
N GLU A 143 1.82 0.87 -0.62
CA GLU A 143 2.14 0.70 -2.04
C GLU A 143 3.21 1.69 -2.49
N TYR A 144 4.22 1.20 -3.22
CA TYR A 144 5.22 2.05 -3.87
C TYR A 144 5.84 1.38 -5.08
N GLY A 145 6.56 2.17 -5.85
CA GLY A 145 7.31 1.71 -7.00
C GLY A 145 6.43 1.50 -8.22
N GLY A 146 5.80 0.36 -8.37
CA GLY A 146 4.95 0.07 -9.53
C GLY A 146 5.69 0.22 -10.86
N ILE A 147 7.00 -0.05 -10.88
CA ILE A 147 7.89 0.22 -12.02
C ILE A 147 7.48 -0.64 -13.21
N ARG A 148 7.05 0.00 -14.28
CA ARG A 148 6.65 -0.71 -15.49
C ARG A 148 7.82 -1.47 -16.09
N MET A 149 7.67 -2.79 -16.25
CA MET A 149 8.63 -3.63 -16.97
C MET A 149 7.88 -4.65 -17.82
N ALA A 150 7.52 -4.22 -19.04
CA ALA A 150 6.89 -5.05 -20.04
C ALA A 150 7.95 -5.80 -20.86
N ASP A 151 7.64 -7.03 -21.26
CA ASP A 151 8.37 -7.68 -22.34
C ASP A 151 8.01 -7.03 -23.71
N LYS A 152 8.69 -7.44 -24.77
CA LYS A 152 8.48 -6.85 -26.09
C LYS A 152 7.07 -7.08 -26.66
N GLU A 153 6.37 -8.07 -26.16
CA GLU A 153 5.05 -8.51 -26.63
C GLU A 153 3.91 -7.89 -25.81
N ASN A 154 4.16 -7.62 -24.53
CA ASN A 154 3.17 -7.09 -23.61
C ASN A 154 3.25 -5.55 -23.52
N LYS A 155 2.20 -4.88 -24.01
CA LYS A 155 2.07 -3.41 -24.01
C LYS A 155 1.40 -2.85 -22.74
N GLY A 156 1.30 -3.65 -21.68
CA GLY A 156 0.65 -3.25 -20.44
C GLY A 156 1.16 -1.94 -19.85
N TRP A 157 0.56 -1.51 -18.78
CA TRP A 157 0.91 -0.26 -18.09
C TRP A 157 1.63 -0.51 -16.75
N GLY A 158 2.16 0.52 -16.19
CA GLY A 158 2.79 0.65 -14.88
C GLY A 158 3.12 2.12 -14.67
N TYR A 159 3.69 2.46 -13.53
CA TYR A 159 3.95 3.86 -13.19
C TYR A 159 5.26 4.38 -13.80
N GLY A 160 5.23 5.65 -14.15
CA GLY A 160 6.36 6.38 -14.72
C GLY A 160 6.83 5.91 -16.10
N VAL A 161 8.04 6.29 -16.44
CA VAL A 161 8.70 5.86 -17.69
C VAL A 161 9.29 4.48 -17.49
N ALA A 162 9.03 3.57 -18.42
CA ALA A 162 9.60 2.23 -18.38
C ALA A 162 11.14 2.30 -18.39
N PRO A 163 11.83 1.50 -17.56
CA PRO A 163 13.27 1.36 -17.62
C PRO A 163 13.73 0.90 -19.01
N GLU A 164 14.93 1.32 -19.39
CA GLU A 164 15.53 0.90 -20.67
C GLU A 164 15.94 -0.58 -20.64
N ASP A 165 16.36 -1.04 -19.47
CA ASP A 165 16.83 -2.42 -19.24
C ASP A 165 16.58 -2.90 -17.79
N GLU A 166 16.93 -4.15 -17.55
CA GLU A 166 16.85 -4.80 -16.24
C GLU A 166 17.71 -4.08 -15.19
N LYS A 167 18.87 -3.58 -15.57
CA LYS A 167 19.80 -2.90 -14.65
C LYS A 167 19.16 -1.61 -14.13
N GLU A 168 18.57 -0.81 -15.00
CA GLU A 168 17.88 0.42 -14.61
C GLU A 168 16.69 0.11 -13.68
N PHE A 169 15.93 -0.96 -13.98
CA PHE A 169 14.85 -1.41 -13.09
C PHE A 169 15.36 -1.69 -11.68
N ILE A 170 16.42 -2.51 -11.57
CA ILE A 170 17.00 -2.92 -10.29
C ILE A 170 17.58 -1.71 -9.53
N GLU A 171 18.26 -0.80 -10.22
CA GLU A 171 18.80 0.41 -9.61
C GLU A 171 17.68 1.31 -9.05
N ARG A 172 16.59 1.47 -9.79
CA ARG A 172 15.42 2.25 -9.37
C ARG A 172 14.73 1.58 -8.19
N TYR A 173 14.44 0.29 -8.27
CA TYR A 173 13.87 -0.48 -7.17
C TYR A 173 14.70 -0.35 -5.89
N ARG A 174 16.02 -0.59 -6.01
CA ARG A 174 16.97 -0.45 -4.89
C ARG A 174 16.96 0.94 -4.30
N GLY A 175 16.97 1.95 -5.15
CA GLY A 175 16.98 3.35 -4.72
C GLY A 175 15.73 3.72 -3.92
N LEU A 176 14.54 3.37 -4.41
CA LEU A 176 13.26 3.62 -3.74
C LEU A 176 13.18 2.84 -2.41
N THR A 177 13.51 1.55 -2.44
CA THR A 177 13.47 0.68 -1.24
C THR A 177 14.46 1.16 -0.17
N ASN A 178 15.65 1.62 -0.56
CA ASN A 178 16.63 2.14 0.39
C ASN A 178 16.12 3.38 1.12
N VAL A 179 15.39 4.27 0.47
CA VAL A 179 14.80 5.44 1.15
C VAL A 179 13.89 5.00 2.30
N LEU A 180 13.07 3.98 2.10
CA LEU A 180 12.17 3.45 3.13
C LEU A 180 12.94 2.73 4.25
N LEU A 181 13.97 1.95 3.90
CA LEU A 181 14.80 1.26 4.87
C LEU A 181 15.69 2.20 5.70
N ASP A 182 16.04 3.36 5.16
CA ASP A 182 16.86 4.38 5.84
C ASP A 182 16.05 5.34 6.72
N ASP A 183 14.71 5.35 6.61
CA ASP A 183 13.83 6.17 7.43
C ASP A 183 13.29 5.36 8.62
N PRO A 184 13.65 5.72 9.89
CA PRO A 184 13.23 4.97 11.08
C PRO A 184 11.74 5.09 11.42
N HIS A 185 10.97 5.91 10.70
CA HIS A 185 9.54 6.09 10.95
C HIS A 185 8.67 5.06 10.22
N PHE A 186 9.17 4.47 9.13
CA PHE A 186 8.44 3.43 8.40
C PHE A 186 8.57 2.07 9.09
N ILE A 187 7.43 1.51 9.51
CA ILE A 187 7.36 0.17 10.13
C ILE A 187 7.36 -0.95 9.09
N GLY A 188 7.14 -0.62 7.83
CA GLY A 188 7.09 -1.60 6.74
C GLY A 188 6.76 -0.95 5.41
N PHE A 189 6.89 -1.76 4.36
CA PHE A 189 6.59 -1.36 3.00
C PHE A 189 6.12 -2.55 2.16
N CYS A 190 5.36 -2.25 1.09
CA CYS A 190 4.90 -3.23 0.13
C CYS A 190 5.12 -2.70 -1.29
N TYR A 191 5.98 -3.37 -2.06
CA TYR A 191 6.21 -3.01 -3.45
C TYR A 191 5.02 -3.45 -4.32
N THR A 192 4.54 -2.57 -5.16
CA THR A 192 3.50 -2.83 -6.14
C THR A 192 4.13 -3.19 -7.49
N GLN A 193 4.19 -4.49 -7.87
CA GLN A 193 3.58 -5.62 -7.16
C GLN A 193 4.43 -6.90 -7.30
N LEU A 194 3.99 -7.99 -6.70
CA LEU A 194 4.76 -9.25 -6.76
C LEU A 194 4.76 -9.86 -8.16
N TYR A 195 3.62 -9.85 -8.85
CA TYR A 195 3.49 -10.40 -10.21
C TYR A 195 2.54 -9.55 -11.05
N ASP A 196 2.67 -9.64 -12.36
CA ASP A 196 1.79 -8.94 -13.29
C ASP A 196 0.34 -9.37 -13.14
N VAL A 197 -0.58 -8.43 -13.26
CA VAL A 197 -2.03 -8.66 -13.22
C VAL A 197 -2.65 -8.09 -14.49
N GLU A 198 -3.11 -8.98 -15.37
CA GLU A 198 -3.69 -8.61 -16.66
C GLU A 198 -2.77 -7.65 -17.47
N GLN A 199 -3.21 -6.43 -17.70
CA GLN A 199 -2.46 -5.39 -18.41
C GLN A 199 -1.50 -4.58 -17.51
N GLU A 200 -1.48 -4.82 -16.22
CA GLU A 200 -0.58 -4.16 -15.28
C GLU A 200 0.72 -4.94 -15.17
N VAL A 201 1.81 -4.38 -15.71
CA VAL A 201 3.08 -5.10 -15.95
C VAL A 201 4.23 -4.54 -15.10
N ASN A 202 3.97 -4.29 -13.84
CA ASN A 202 4.91 -3.78 -12.84
C ASN A 202 5.34 -4.81 -11.80
N GLY A 203 4.96 -6.08 -12.01
CA GLY A 203 5.33 -7.18 -11.14
C GLY A 203 6.81 -7.57 -11.24
N LEU A 204 7.37 -8.11 -10.16
CA LEU A 204 8.68 -8.77 -10.15
C LEU A 204 8.65 -10.13 -10.86
N MET A 205 7.46 -10.66 -11.03
CA MET A 205 7.17 -11.89 -11.76
C MET A 205 6.17 -11.62 -12.89
N THR A 206 6.17 -12.48 -13.90
CA THR A 206 5.14 -12.44 -14.95
C THR A 206 3.78 -12.89 -14.41
N TYR A 207 2.73 -12.70 -15.21
CA TYR A 207 1.39 -13.22 -14.91
C TYR A 207 1.37 -14.72 -14.60
N GLU A 208 2.21 -15.51 -15.29
CA GLU A 208 2.36 -16.96 -15.05
C GLU A 208 3.29 -17.30 -13.88
N ARG A 209 3.69 -16.34 -13.07
CA ARG A 209 4.54 -16.52 -11.88
C ARG A 209 5.96 -16.94 -12.18
N ARG A 210 6.49 -16.58 -13.35
CA ARG A 210 7.92 -16.73 -13.66
C ARG A 210 8.66 -15.47 -13.23
N PHE A 211 9.83 -15.61 -12.60
CA PHE A 211 10.67 -14.48 -12.27
C PHE A 211 11.10 -13.72 -13.53
N LYS A 212 10.94 -12.39 -13.53
CA LYS A 212 11.48 -11.49 -14.56
C LYS A 212 12.97 -11.22 -14.35
N PHE A 213 13.43 -11.38 -13.11
CA PHE A 213 14.76 -11.04 -12.62
C PHE A 213 15.30 -12.14 -11.73
N ASP A 214 16.61 -12.10 -11.39
CA ASP A 214 17.16 -12.95 -10.34
C ASP A 214 16.55 -12.57 -8.97
N PRO A 215 15.77 -13.45 -8.33
CA PRO A 215 15.12 -13.16 -7.05
C PRO A 215 16.11 -12.89 -5.91
N GLN A 216 17.36 -13.38 -6.01
CA GLN A 216 18.39 -13.15 -5.01
C GLN A 216 18.73 -11.66 -4.86
N ILE A 217 18.65 -10.88 -5.94
CA ILE A 217 18.89 -9.44 -5.93
C ILE A 217 17.86 -8.73 -5.02
N PHE A 218 16.59 -9.08 -5.15
CA PHE A 218 15.52 -8.49 -4.34
C PHE A 218 15.58 -8.97 -2.88
N TYR A 219 15.94 -10.23 -2.68
CA TYR A 219 16.20 -10.75 -1.33
C TYR A 219 17.26 -9.92 -0.62
N GLU A 220 18.41 -9.67 -1.24
CA GLU A 220 19.50 -8.88 -0.67
C GLU A 220 19.10 -7.43 -0.39
N ILE A 221 18.28 -6.81 -1.27
CA ILE A 221 17.79 -5.45 -1.05
C ILE A 221 16.83 -5.43 0.15
N ASN A 222 15.86 -6.33 0.18
CA ASN A 222 14.75 -6.30 1.13
C ASN A 222 15.14 -6.81 2.53
N THR A 223 16.20 -7.60 2.64
CA THR A 223 16.70 -8.10 3.95
C THR A 223 17.82 -7.26 4.54
N ARG A 224 18.17 -6.13 3.92
CA ARG A 224 19.07 -5.15 4.52
C ARG A 224 18.45 -4.63 5.82
N LYS A 225 19.26 -4.48 6.86
CA LYS A 225 18.83 -3.90 8.13
C LYS A 225 18.17 -2.54 7.90
N ALA A 226 16.98 -2.34 8.43
CA ALA A 226 16.27 -1.08 8.38
C ALA A 226 16.66 -0.17 9.56
N ALA A 227 16.57 1.14 9.36
CA ALA A 227 16.90 2.12 10.40
C ALA A 227 15.99 2.01 11.64
N ILE A 228 14.75 1.56 11.47
CA ILE A 228 13.83 1.33 12.59
C ILE A 228 14.27 0.19 13.53
N GLU A 229 15.19 -0.68 13.09
CA GLU A 229 15.71 -1.80 13.90
C GLU A 229 16.86 -1.38 14.84
N ASP A 230 17.35 -0.13 14.77
CA ASP A 230 18.38 0.44 15.63
C ASP A 230 17.79 1.02 16.91
#